data_5df7734cee9fa47bb96854d05832f981
#
_entry.id   5df7734cee9fa47bb96854d05832f981
#
_cell.length_a   1.000
_cell.length_b   1.000
_cell.length_c   1.000
_cell.angle_alpha   90.00
_cell.angle_beta   90.00
_cell.angle_gamma   90.00
#
_symmetry.space_group_name_H-M   'P 1'
#
loop_
_entity.id
_entity.type
_entity.pdbx_description
1 polymer ?
#
loop_
_entity_poly.entity_id
_entity_poly.type
_entity_poly.pdbx_seq_one_letter_code
_entity_poly.pdbx_strand_id
1 'polypeptide(L)'
;MVQALKWILGLCVCLLVSSCEESEKERLSRLVKEWEGKEILFPAHSTFTIQGKDTVDFQYQDAEYKVVTYIDSIGCTSCKLQLPRWKELMAEVDSLTGGRVPFLFYFHPKDIKELRLLTRRESFTHPVCFDEKDDFNQLNHFPSEMMFQTFLLDRENRVIALGNPIQNPKVKELYLNLIRGNGKTASKGTLTEVSIDNTIMDFGSFPKEEKQERSFVLTNTGKGLLVIQDIVTSCGCTKVEYSKEPVRPNGTLEVKVIYEAEKAEHFNKTVTVYYNTKDYPLRLTVKGTAR
;
A
#
# COMPACT_ATOMS: atom_id res chain seq x y z
N MET A 1 22.20 -53.45 -10.91
CA MET A 1 22.46 -52.11 -11.49
C MET A 1 21.17 -51.34 -11.86
N VAL A 2 20.17 -51.98 -12.44
CA VAL A 2 18.94 -51.28 -12.89
C VAL A 2 18.03 -50.79 -11.76
N GLN A 3 18.02 -51.44 -10.58
CA GLN A 3 17.21 -51.01 -9.44
C GLN A 3 17.81 -49.80 -8.69
N ALA A 4 19.14 -49.69 -8.60
CA ALA A 4 19.81 -48.53 -7.98
C ALA A 4 19.58 -47.24 -8.80
N LEU A 5 19.53 -47.37 -10.12
CA LEU A 5 19.28 -46.22 -11.03
C LEU A 5 17.86 -45.67 -10.90
N LYS A 6 16.85 -46.50 -10.61
CA LYS A 6 15.46 -46.08 -10.37
C LYS A 6 15.31 -45.30 -9.07
N TRP A 7 16.06 -45.63 -8.01
CA TRP A 7 16.04 -44.89 -6.75
C TRP A 7 16.74 -43.53 -6.85
N ILE A 8 17.81 -43.43 -7.63
CA ILE A 8 18.50 -42.16 -7.88
C ILE A 8 17.65 -41.24 -8.75
N LEU A 9 16.93 -41.76 -9.75
CA LEU A 9 16.02 -40.97 -10.58
C LEU A 9 14.78 -40.48 -9.79
N GLY A 10 14.27 -41.29 -8.86
CA GLY A 10 13.15 -40.92 -7.96
C GLY A 10 13.55 -39.83 -6.95
N LEU A 11 14.79 -39.85 -6.45
CA LEU A 11 15.29 -38.86 -5.51
C LEU A 11 15.59 -37.51 -6.17
N CYS A 12 16.02 -37.50 -7.43
CA CYS A 12 16.27 -36.27 -8.21
C CYS A 12 14.97 -35.53 -8.60
N VAL A 13 13.86 -36.25 -8.80
CA VAL A 13 12.57 -35.61 -9.16
C VAL A 13 11.93 -34.93 -7.95
N CYS A 14 12.17 -35.40 -6.73
CA CYS A 14 11.66 -34.75 -5.51
C CYS A 14 12.38 -33.44 -5.12
N LEU A 15 13.54 -33.14 -5.72
CA LEU A 15 14.31 -31.92 -5.42
C LEU A 15 13.96 -30.73 -6.33
N LEU A 16 13.11 -30.90 -7.33
CA LEU A 16 12.77 -29.85 -8.30
C LEU A 16 11.42 -29.15 -8.04
N VAL A 17 10.71 -29.48 -6.98
CA VAL A 17 9.44 -28.83 -6.61
C VAL A 17 9.55 -28.04 -5.29
N SER A 18 10.72 -27.48 -4.97
CA SER A 18 10.76 -26.34 -4.06
C SER A 18 10.47 -25.08 -4.89
N SER A 19 9.28 -25.02 -5.50
CA SER A 19 8.70 -23.75 -5.90
C SER A 19 8.51 -22.96 -4.61
N CYS A 20 9.39 -22.01 -4.40
CA CYS A 20 9.23 -21.01 -3.35
C CYS A 20 7.97 -20.21 -3.76
N GLU A 21 6.79 -20.61 -3.28
CA GLU A 21 5.60 -19.77 -3.41
C GLU A 21 5.92 -18.48 -2.66
N GLU A 22 6.10 -17.42 -3.44
CA GLU A 22 6.25 -16.07 -2.90
C GLU A 22 5.06 -15.80 -1.98
N SER A 23 5.31 -15.38 -0.74
CA SER A 23 4.23 -15.08 0.18
C SER A 23 3.40 -13.92 -0.39
N GLU A 24 2.08 -13.94 -0.15
CA GLU A 24 1.17 -12.86 -0.59
C GLU A 24 1.69 -11.48 -0.16
N LYS A 25 2.28 -11.39 1.03
CA LYS A 25 2.88 -10.17 1.56
C LYS A 25 4.10 -9.69 0.76
N GLU A 26 4.96 -10.60 0.32
CA GLU A 26 6.14 -10.27 -0.52
C GLU A 26 5.70 -9.79 -1.90
N ARG A 27 4.72 -10.48 -2.49
CA ARG A 27 4.12 -10.08 -3.77
C ARG A 27 3.50 -8.69 -3.69
N LEU A 28 2.72 -8.40 -2.63
CA LEU A 28 2.13 -7.08 -2.40
C LEU A 28 3.20 -6.00 -2.21
N SER A 29 4.22 -6.29 -1.43
CA SER A 29 5.32 -5.34 -1.19
C SER A 29 6.09 -5.02 -2.49
N ARG A 30 6.30 -6.02 -3.35
CA ARG A 30 6.92 -5.84 -4.66
C ARG A 30 6.05 -4.98 -5.57
N LEU A 31 4.74 -5.25 -5.63
CA LEU A 31 3.79 -4.50 -6.45
C LEU A 31 3.73 -3.02 -6.02
N VAL A 32 3.65 -2.75 -4.73
CA VAL A 32 3.66 -1.37 -4.21
C VAL A 32 4.96 -0.66 -4.63
N LYS A 33 6.11 -1.30 -4.49
CA LYS A 33 7.41 -0.73 -4.90
C LYS A 33 7.51 -0.47 -6.39
N GLU A 34 6.94 -1.32 -7.21
CA GLU A 34 6.93 -1.18 -8.67
C GLU A 34 6.13 0.05 -9.10
N TRP A 35 5.05 0.35 -8.37
CA TRP A 35 4.12 1.42 -8.74
C TRP A 35 4.40 2.74 -8.02
N GLU A 36 4.98 2.73 -6.84
CA GLU A 36 5.31 3.95 -6.09
C GLU A 36 6.26 4.86 -6.88
N GLY A 37 5.87 6.11 -7.10
CA GLY A 37 6.61 7.09 -7.88
C GLY A 37 6.53 6.90 -9.41
N LYS A 38 5.92 5.83 -9.91
CA LYS A 38 5.70 5.61 -11.34
C LYS A 38 4.72 6.65 -11.87
N GLU A 39 5.04 7.24 -13.01
CA GLU A 39 4.16 8.17 -13.70
C GLU A 39 3.04 7.43 -14.42
N ILE A 40 1.80 7.86 -14.25
CA ILE A 40 0.65 7.38 -14.99
C ILE A 40 0.50 8.21 -16.26
N LEU A 41 0.56 7.53 -17.39
CA LEU A 41 0.42 8.14 -18.71
C LEU A 41 -1.07 8.17 -19.12
N PHE A 42 -1.58 9.36 -19.42
CA PHE A 42 -2.96 9.51 -19.87
C PHE A 42 -3.03 9.46 -21.40
N PRO A 43 -4.08 8.82 -21.98
CA PRO A 43 -4.30 8.85 -23.43
C PRO A 43 -4.44 10.30 -23.93
N ALA A 44 -3.88 10.58 -25.10
CA ALA A 44 -3.91 11.91 -25.70
C ALA A 44 -5.34 12.46 -25.90
N HIS A 45 -6.32 11.55 -26.06
CA HIS A 45 -7.73 11.89 -26.24
C HIS A 45 -8.58 11.06 -25.26
N SER A 46 -8.84 11.62 -24.09
CA SER A 46 -9.77 11.04 -23.12
C SER A 46 -11.06 11.83 -23.14
N THR A 47 -12.16 11.20 -23.59
CA THR A 47 -13.47 11.84 -23.59
C THR A 47 -14.25 11.45 -22.35
N PHE A 48 -14.45 12.42 -21.46
CA PHE A 48 -15.26 12.24 -20.27
C PHE A 48 -16.72 12.55 -20.56
N THR A 49 -17.61 11.69 -20.08
CA THR A 49 -19.06 11.81 -20.29
C THR A 49 -19.83 11.58 -19.01
N ILE A 50 -20.98 12.22 -18.86
CA ILE A 50 -21.97 11.89 -17.83
C ILE A 50 -22.86 10.77 -18.34
N GLN A 51 -22.81 9.62 -17.66
CA GLN A 51 -23.58 8.42 -17.99
C GLN A 51 -23.43 7.95 -19.45
N GLY A 52 -22.28 8.22 -20.07
CA GLY A 52 -21.99 7.84 -21.45
C GLY A 52 -22.81 8.57 -22.49
N LYS A 53 -23.37 9.75 -22.17
CA LYS A 53 -24.22 10.53 -23.05
C LYS A 53 -23.66 11.93 -23.30
N ASP A 54 -23.60 12.75 -22.28
CA ASP A 54 -23.24 14.15 -22.41
C ASP A 54 -21.73 14.32 -22.16
N THR A 55 -21.01 14.78 -23.21
CA THR A 55 -19.56 15.07 -23.09
C THR A 55 -19.34 16.28 -22.20
N VAL A 56 -18.35 16.23 -21.34
CA VAL A 56 -17.98 17.31 -20.42
C VAL A 56 -16.50 17.63 -20.56
N ASP A 57 -16.16 18.90 -20.44
CA ASP A 57 -14.79 19.37 -20.32
C ASP A 57 -14.37 19.17 -18.83
N PHE A 58 -13.72 18.05 -18.56
CA PHE A 58 -13.34 17.65 -17.21
C PHE A 58 -11.89 18.04 -16.94
N GLN A 59 -11.71 19.13 -16.20
CA GLN A 59 -10.41 19.70 -15.89
C GLN A 59 -9.79 18.98 -14.67
N TYR A 60 -8.63 18.37 -14.85
CA TYR A 60 -7.92 17.65 -13.78
C TYR A 60 -6.40 17.86 -13.81
N GLN A 61 -5.88 18.49 -14.85
CA GLN A 61 -4.45 18.57 -15.13
C GLN A 61 -3.68 19.28 -14.02
N ASP A 62 -4.23 20.38 -13.51
CA ASP A 62 -3.57 21.24 -12.50
C ASP A 62 -3.83 20.82 -11.06
N ALA A 63 -4.62 19.76 -10.84
CA ALA A 63 -4.95 19.30 -9.51
C ALA A 63 -3.71 18.80 -8.76
N GLU A 64 -3.58 19.19 -7.47
CA GLU A 64 -2.47 18.76 -6.60
C GLU A 64 -2.48 17.25 -6.36
N TYR A 65 -3.67 16.68 -6.22
CA TYR A 65 -3.92 15.24 -6.10
C TYR A 65 -5.00 14.82 -7.06
N LYS A 66 -4.92 13.59 -7.55
CA LYS A 66 -5.92 12.96 -8.41
C LYS A 66 -6.15 11.54 -7.95
N VAL A 67 -7.40 11.12 -7.83
CA VAL A 67 -7.73 9.71 -7.63
C VAL A 67 -8.06 9.12 -9.00
N VAL A 68 -7.30 8.14 -9.44
CA VAL A 68 -7.49 7.49 -10.75
C VAL A 68 -7.86 6.04 -10.53
N THR A 69 -8.94 5.59 -11.15
CA THR A 69 -9.32 4.17 -11.14
C THR A 69 -9.55 3.67 -12.55
N TYR A 70 -8.90 2.55 -12.87
CA TYR A 70 -9.11 1.80 -14.07
C TYR A 70 -9.96 0.56 -13.74
N ILE A 71 -10.95 0.28 -14.56
CA ILE A 71 -11.81 -0.91 -14.41
C ILE A 71 -11.85 -1.64 -15.72
N ASP A 72 -11.27 -2.84 -15.73
CA ASP A 72 -11.22 -3.72 -16.89
C ASP A 72 -12.57 -4.41 -17.21
N SER A 73 -12.62 -5.05 -18.37
CA SER A 73 -13.79 -5.78 -18.86
C SER A 73 -13.95 -7.19 -18.27
N ILE A 74 -13.07 -7.63 -17.39
CA ILE A 74 -13.03 -9.00 -16.87
C ILE A 74 -14.02 -9.16 -15.71
N GLY A 75 -14.93 -10.13 -15.76
CA GLY A 75 -15.84 -10.49 -14.67
C GLY A 75 -17.09 -9.62 -14.56
N CYS A 76 -17.65 -9.54 -13.36
CA CYS A 76 -18.93 -8.84 -13.08
C CYS A 76 -18.73 -7.32 -12.99
N THR A 77 -19.23 -6.56 -13.95
CA THR A 77 -19.14 -5.10 -14.02
C THR A 77 -19.74 -4.41 -12.78
N SER A 78 -20.94 -4.80 -12.38
CA SER A 78 -21.63 -4.18 -11.23
C SER A 78 -20.91 -4.43 -9.91
N CYS A 79 -20.35 -5.64 -9.73
CA CYS A 79 -19.58 -6.01 -8.53
C CYS A 79 -18.29 -5.19 -8.41
N LYS A 80 -17.66 -4.86 -9.54
CA LYS A 80 -16.42 -4.09 -9.58
C LYS A 80 -16.65 -2.60 -9.37
N LEU A 81 -17.69 -2.04 -10.00
CA LEU A 81 -17.93 -0.62 -10.00
C LEU A 81 -18.28 -0.05 -8.62
N GLN A 82 -19.15 -0.71 -7.84
CA GLN A 82 -19.60 -0.27 -6.51
C GLN A 82 -19.86 1.26 -6.43
N LEU A 83 -20.52 1.81 -7.44
CA LEU A 83 -20.73 3.25 -7.65
C LEU A 83 -21.28 4.01 -6.41
N PRO A 84 -22.19 3.43 -5.59
CA PRO A 84 -22.63 4.08 -4.36
C PRO A 84 -21.47 4.38 -3.38
N ARG A 85 -20.53 3.44 -3.20
CA ARG A 85 -19.36 3.64 -2.33
C ARG A 85 -18.41 4.72 -2.87
N TRP A 86 -18.26 4.81 -4.19
CA TRP A 86 -17.51 5.90 -4.79
C TRP A 86 -18.16 7.25 -4.52
N LYS A 87 -19.50 7.35 -4.61
CA LYS A 87 -20.21 8.60 -4.27
C LYS A 87 -19.96 9.02 -2.82
N GLU A 88 -19.99 8.08 -1.89
CA GLU A 88 -19.68 8.33 -0.47
C GLU A 88 -18.26 8.85 -0.29
N LEU A 89 -17.26 8.18 -0.90
CA LEU A 89 -15.86 8.61 -0.81
C LEU A 89 -15.63 9.97 -1.46
N MET A 90 -16.21 10.22 -2.64
CA MET A 90 -16.11 11.53 -3.31
C MET A 90 -16.69 12.63 -2.42
N ALA A 91 -17.87 12.44 -1.84
CA ALA A 91 -18.49 13.42 -0.95
C ALA A 91 -17.63 13.70 0.29
N GLU A 92 -17.00 12.66 0.87
CA GLU A 92 -16.07 12.81 1.98
C GLU A 92 -14.82 13.63 1.59
N VAL A 93 -14.20 13.30 0.46
CA VAL A 93 -13.03 14.03 -0.06
C VAL A 93 -13.39 15.48 -0.43
N ASP A 94 -14.54 15.69 -1.06
CA ASP A 94 -15.02 17.03 -1.42
C ASP A 94 -15.26 17.90 -0.17
N SER A 95 -15.84 17.32 0.88
CA SER A 95 -16.02 18.00 2.17
C SER A 95 -14.69 18.43 2.80
N LEU A 96 -13.61 17.65 2.60
CA LEU A 96 -12.28 17.92 3.14
C LEU A 96 -11.48 18.93 2.30
N THR A 97 -11.71 18.96 1.00
CA THR A 97 -10.86 19.66 0.04
C THR A 97 -11.53 20.79 -0.69
N GLY A 98 -12.86 20.93 -0.57
CA GLY A 98 -13.65 21.87 -1.37
C GLY A 98 -13.65 21.52 -2.86
N GLY A 99 -13.69 20.23 -3.21
CA GLY A 99 -13.75 19.77 -4.60
C GLY A 99 -12.43 19.84 -5.37
N ARG A 100 -11.29 19.97 -4.69
CA ARG A 100 -9.98 20.15 -5.34
C ARG A 100 -9.29 18.87 -5.77
N VAL A 101 -9.86 17.69 -5.45
CA VAL A 101 -9.31 16.38 -5.81
C VAL A 101 -10.24 15.70 -6.80
N PRO A 102 -9.92 15.73 -8.10
CA PRO A 102 -10.72 15.05 -9.11
C PRO A 102 -10.59 13.53 -9.00
N PHE A 103 -11.69 12.85 -9.30
CA PHE A 103 -11.75 11.40 -9.44
C PHE A 103 -11.87 11.06 -10.93
N LEU A 104 -10.89 10.36 -11.48
CA LEU A 104 -10.82 9.97 -12.87
C LEU A 104 -11.18 8.49 -13.01
N PHE A 105 -12.29 8.21 -13.64
CA PHE A 105 -12.76 6.85 -13.89
C PHE A 105 -12.54 6.50 -15.36
N TYR A 106 -11.69 5.50 -15.60
CA TYR A 106 -11.47 4.91 -16.90
C TYR A 106 -12.08 3.51 -16.91
N PHE A 107 -13.12 3.33 -17.68
CA PHE A 107 -13.83 2.06 -17.78
C PHE A 107 -13.58 1.45 -19.15
N HIS A 108 -12.94 0.29 -19.18
CA HIS A 108 -12.86 -0.54 -20.38
C HIS A 108 -14.02 -1.53 -20.37
N PRO A 109 -15.18 -1.23 -21.00
CA PRO A 109 -16.38 -2.05 -20.90
C PRO A 109 -16.34 -3.24 -21.84
N LYS A 110 -16.80 -4.40 -21.37
CA LYS A 110 -17.16 -5.53 -22.25
C LYS A 110 -18.42 -5.21 -23.06
N ASP A 111 -19.38 -4.54 -22.43
CA ASP A 111 -20.61 -4.03 -23.04
C ASP A 111 -20.87 -2.59 -22.55
N ILE A 112 -20.75 -1.65 -23.46
CA ILE A 112 -20.98 -0.23 -23.19
C ILE A 112 -22.44 0.08 -22.82
N LYS A 113 -23.39 -0.72 -23.32
CA LYS A 113 -24.82 -0.51 -23.02
C LYS A 113 -25.13 -0.90 -21.59
N GLU A 114 -24.55 -2.01 -21.12
CA GLU A 114 -24.65 -2.45 -19.74
C GLU A 114 -24.08 -1.36 -18.79
N LEU A 115 -22.90 -0.86 -19.11
CA LEU A 115 -22.24 0.18 -18.30
C LEU A 115 -23.03 1.49 -18.25
N ARG A 116 -23.57 1.93 -19.38
CA ARG A 116 -24.48 3.10 -19.44
C ARG A 116 -25.76 2.89 -18.63
N LEU A 117 -26.35 1.71 -18.70
CA LEU A 117 -27.54 1.37 -17.90
C LEU A 117 -27.21 1.41 -16.41
N LEU A 118 -26.06 0.84 -16.02
CA LEU A 118 -25.61 0.77 -14.64
C LEU A 118 -25.36 2.17 -14.07
N THR A 119 -24.64 3.04 -14.78
CA THR A 119 -24.38 4.42 -14.33
C THR A 119 -25.68 5.22 -14.16
N ARG A 120 -26.68 5.00 -15.04
CA ARG A 120 -28.02 5.61 -14.89
C ARG A 120 -28.79 5.07 -13.71
N ARG A 121 -28.85 3.75 -13.55
CA ARG A 121 -29.56 3.10 -12.45
C ARG A 121 -29.04 3.54 -11.10
N GLU A 122 -27.73 3.68 -10.95
CA GLU A 122 -27.08 4.13 -9.71
C GLU A 122 -27.06 5.68 -9.60
N SER A 123 -27.67 6.41 -10.55
CA SER A 123 -27.64 7.88 -10.60
C SER A 123 -26.23 8.43 -10.42
N PHE A 124 -25.26 7.83 -11.14
CA PHE A 124 -23.88 8.24 -11.10
C PHE A 124 -23.64 9.34 -12.13
N THR A 125 -23.63 10.58 -11.68
CA THR A 125 -23.53 11.79 -12.52
C THR A 125 -22.10 12.35 -12.61
N HIS A 126 -21.12 11.67 -11.98
CA HIS A 126 -19.71 12.03 -12.09
C HIS A 126 -19.18 11.70 -13.49
N PRO A 127 -18.31 12.54 -14.07
CA PRO A 127 -17.71 12.27 -15.37
C PRO A 127 -16.91 10.98 -15.40
N VAL A 128 -17.10 10.17 -16.44
CA VAL A 128 -16.40 8.91 -16.67
C VAL A 128 -15.88 8.84 -18.11
N CYS A 129 -14.71 8.28 -18.32
CA CYS A 129 -14.18 7.94 -19.63
C CYS A 129 -14.49 6.49 -19.97
N PHE A 130 -15.21 6.25 -21.06
CA PHE A 130 -15.42 4.91 -21.62
C PHE A 130 -14.30 4.62 -22.61
N ASP A 131 -13.29 3.93 -22.12
CA ASP A 131 -12.10 3.56 -22.88
C ASP A 131 -12.32 2.24 -23.64
N GLU A 132 -13.07 2.32 -24.75
CA GLU A 132 -13.46 1.14 -25.51
C GLU A 132 -12.27 0.41 -26.13
N LYS A 133 -11.17 1.10 -26.38
CA LYS A 133 -9.96 0.53 -26.99
C LYS A 133 -8.91 0.08 -25.98
N ASP A 134 -9.18 0.28 -24.70
CA ASP A 134 -8.22 -0.01 -23.62
C ASP A 134 -6.90 0.80 -23.72
N ASP A 135 -6.97 1.99 -24.32
CA ASP A 135 -5.79 2.83 -24.57
C ASP A 135 -5.07 3.17 -23.27
N PHE A 136 -5.83 3.37 -22.18
CA PHE A 136 -5.27 3.71 -20.87
C PHE A 136 -4.43 2.58 -20.27
N ASN A 137 -4.92 1.33 -20.36
CA ASN A 137 -4.19 0.18 -19.89
C ASN A 137 -3.04 -0.20 -20.83
N GLN A 138 -3.19 -0.02 -22.13
CA GLN A 138 -2.10 -0.25 -23.09
C GLN A 138 -0.90 0.66 -22.82
N LEU A 139 -1.11 1.89 -22.34
CA LEU A 139 -0.04 2.81 -21.97
C LEU A 139 0.64 2.44 -20.65
N ASN A 140 -0.11 1.92 -19.69
CA ASN A 140 0.37 1.80 -18.31
C ASN A 140 0.65 0.35 -17.86
N HIS A 141 0.01 -0.63 -18.48
CA HIS A 141 0.07 -2.06 -18.10
C HIS A 141 -0.32 -2.27 -16.64
N PHE A 142 -1.55 -1.87 -16.29
CA PHE A 142 -2.06 -1.95 -14.92
C PHE A 142 -2.04 -3.37 -14.35
N PRO A 143 -1.95 -3.51 -13.01
CA PRO A 143 -2.06 -4.80 -12.37
C PRO A 143 -3.38 -5.51 -12.73
N SER A 144 -3.32 -6.82 -12.88
CA SER A 144 -4.52 -7.63 -13.20
C SER A 144 -5.52 -7.68 -12.04
N GLU A 145 -5.05 -7.50 -10.81
CA GLU A 145 -5.91 -7.52 -9.64
C GLU A 145 -6.59 -6.17 -9.44
N MET A 146 -7.92 -6.20 -9.48
CA MET A 146 -8.79 -5.02 -9.33
C MET A 146 -8.49 -4.17 -8.09
N MET A 147 -8.06 -4.79 -7.00
CA MET A 147 -7.73 -4.08 -5.77
C MET A 147 -6.52 -3.14 -5.92
N PHE A 148 -5.73 -3.29 -7.00
CA PHE A 148 -4.56 -2.46 -7.32
C PHE A 148 -4.73 -1.62 -8.59
N GLN A 149 -5.96 -1.51 -9.10
CA GLN A 149 -6.29 -0.70 -10.27
C GLN A 149 -6.79 0.71 -9.88
N THR A 150 -6.50 1.14 -8.65
CA THR A 150 -6.80 2.49 -8.16
C THR A 150 -5.55 3.12 -7.56
N PHE A 151 -5.32 4.38 -7.90
CA PHE A 151 -4.10 5.12 -7.60
C PHE A 151 -4.45 6.50 -7.06
N LEU A 152 -3.74 6.96 -6.04
CA LEU A 152 -3.65 8.37 -5.70
C LEU A 152 -2.40 8.93 -6.36
N LEU A 153 -2.56 9.96 -7.18
CA LEU A 153 -1.48 10.62 -7.91
C LEU A 153 -1.20 12.01 -7.34
N ASP A 154 0.04 12.45 -7.47
CA ASP A 154 0.45 13.85 -7.26
C ASP A 154 0.17 14.70 -8.50
N ARG A 155 0.61 15.96 -8.45
CA ARG A 155 0.44 16.93 -9.55
C ARG A 155 1.12 16.46 -10.84
N GLU A 156 2.28 15.84 -10.75
CA GLU A 156 3.07 15.31 -11.86
C GLU A 156 2.61 13.92 -12.34
N ASN A 157 1.40 13.49 -11.93
CA ASN A 157 0.81 12.19 -12.24
C ASN A 157 1.60 10.98 -11.70
N ARG A 158 2.42 11.16 -10.68
CA ARG A 158 3.15 10.04 -10.06
C ARG A 158 2.31 9.40 -8.98
N VAL A 159 2.38 8.08 -8.94
CA VAL A 159 1.68 7.28 -7.91
C VAL A 159 2.28 7.55 -6.53
N ILE A 160 1.47 8.07 -5.62
CA ILE A 160 1.82 8.28 -4.21
C ILE A 160 1.13 7.29 -3.27
N ALA A 161 0.06 6.66 -3.71
CA ALA A 161 -0.54 5.51 -3.05
C ALA A 161 -1.26 4.62 -4.05
N LEU A 162 -1.23 3.31 -3.77
CA LEU A 162 -1.82 2.25 -4.58
C LEU A 162 -2.86 1.48 -3.76
N GLY A 163 -3.95 1.11 -4.39
CA GLY A 163 -4.98 0.25 -3.82
C GLY A 163 -6.37 0.88 -3.81
N ASN A 164 -7.40 0.06 -3.72
CA ASN A 164 -8.78 0.50 -3.83
C ASN A 164 -9.34 0.99 -2.47
N PRO A 165 -9.58 2.30 -2.30
CA PRO A 165 -10.02 2.89 -1.03
C PRO A 165 -11.47 2.55 -0.66
N ILE A 166 -12.32 2.17 -1.61
CA ILE A 166 -13.70 1.75 -1.31
C ILE A 166 -13.79 0.30 -0.83
N GLN A 167 -12.74 -0.50 -1.05
CA GLN A 167 -12.68 -1.90 -0.62
C GLN A 167 -11.85 -2.09 0.65
N ASN A 168 -10.84 -1.24 0.87
CA ASN A 168 -9.93 -1.36 2.01
C ASN A 168 -9.94 -0.07 2.86
N PRO A 169 -10.46 -0.13 4.11
CA PRO A 169 -10.51 1.03 5.00
C PRO A 169 -9.14 1.65 5.31
N LYS A 170 -8.08 0.84 5.38
CA LYS A 170 -6.72 1.34 5.63
C LYS A 170 -6.17 2.11 4.41
N VAL A 171 -6.50 1.66 3.21
CA VAL A 171 -6.16 2.39 1.97
C VAL A 171 -6.94 3.70 1.91
N LYS A 172 -8.22 3.70 2.28
CA LYS A 172 -9.04 4.91 2.38
C LYS A 172 -8.41 5.91 3.35
N GLU A 173 -8.05 5.46 4.54
CA GLU A 173 -7.40 6.31 5.56
C GLU A 173 -6.08 6.88 5.05
N LEU A 174 -5.25 6.07 4.37
CA LEU A 174 -4.02 6.52 3.73
C LEU A 174 -4.27 7.65 2.73
N TYR A 175 -5.24 7.47 1.82
CA TYR A 175 -5.60 8.50 0.82
C TYR A 175 -6.04 9.79 1.50
N LEU A 176 -6.95 9.71 2.48
CA LEU A 176 -7.45 10.88 3.20
C LEU A 176 -6.34 11.61 3.95
N ASN A 177 -5.40 10.89 4.55
CA ASN A 177 -4.25 11.48 5.25
C ASN A 177 -3.30 12.19 4.29
N LEU A 178 -3.00 11.60 3.13
CA LEU A 178 -2.19 12.21 2.09
C LEU A 178 -2.85 13.49 1.54
N ILE A 179 -4.14 13.44 1.21
CA ILE A 179 -4.93 14.54 0.67
C ILE A 179 -5.06 15.71 1.67
N ARG A 180 -5.22 15.43 2.96
CA ARG A 180 -5.26 16.46 4.03
C ARG A 180 -3.95 17.20 4.22
N GLY A 181 -2.88 16.76 3.56
CA GLY A 181 -1.53 17.27 3.77
C GLY A 181 -0.88 16.76 5.06
N ASN A 182 -1.57 15.91 5.83
CA ASN A 182 -0.96 15.17 6.93
C ASN A 182 0.05 14.14 6.41
N GLY A 183 -0.04 13.80 5.12
CA GLY A 183 0.91 13.01 4.37
C GLY A 183 1.98 13.83 3.63
N LYS A 184 1.90 15.17 3.63
CA LYS A 184 2.97 16.04 3.09
C LYS A 184 4.27 15.93 3.88
N THR A 185 4.22 15.32 5.04
CA THR A 185 5.43 14.89 5.77
C THR A 185 6.04 13.61 5.21
N ALA A 186 5.34 12.84 4.33
CA ALA A 186 5.89 11.63 3.72
C ALA A 186 6.50 11.82 2.32
N SER A 187 6.16 12.90 1.56
CA SER A 187 6.63 13.04 0.17
C SER A 187 7.54 14.25 -0.12
N LYS A 188 7.84 15.13 0.85
CA LYS A 188 8.90 16.15 0.80
C LYS A 188 9.28 16.67 2.19
N GLY A 189 9.06 15.91 3.25
CA GLY A 189 9.84 16.08 4.45
C GLY A 189 11.29 15.82 4.08
N THR A 190 12.18 16.73 4.43
CA THR A 190 13.61 16.51 4.34
C THR A 190 13.87 15.10 4.86
N LEU A 191 14.35 14.22 3.98
CA LEU A 191 14.72 12.87 4.39
C LEU A 191 15.63 12.99 5.58
N THR A 192 15.46 12.11 6.53
CA THR A 192 16.28 12.14 7.73
C THR A 192 17.07 10.86 7.89
N GLU A 193 18.06 10.89 8.72
CA GLU A 193 18.89 9.75 9.09
C GLU A 193 18.63 9.41 10.55
N VAL A 194 18.70 8.13 10.87
CA VAL A 194 18.51 7.62 12.22
C VAL A 194 19.75 6.84 12.64
N SER A 195 20.26 7.17 13.81
CA SER A 195 21.25 6.36 14.51
C SER A 195 20.58 5.54 15.60
N ILE A 196 21.07 4.35 15.80
CA ILE A 196 20.69 3.45 16.88
C ILE A 196 21.94 2.74 17.39
N ASP A 197 22.08 2.67 18.71
CA ASP A 197 23.28 2.10 19.32
C ASP A 197 23.37 0.58 19.12
N ASN A 198 22.22 -0.10 19.14
CA ASN A 198 22.16 -1.55 18.94
C ASN A 198 20.89 -1.95 18.22
N THR A 199 21.02 -2.69 17.12
CA THR A 199 19.90 -3.25 16.35
C THR A 199 19.43 -4.61 16.85
N ILE A 200 20.12 -5.20 17.84
CA ILE A 200 19.79 -6.50 18.40
C ILE A 200 19.54 -6.34 19.91
N MET A 201 18.39 -6.79 20.37
CA MET A 201 17.99 -6.82 21.76
C MET A 201 17.87 -8.26 22.23
N ASP A 202 18.64 -8.62 23.24
CA ASP A 202 18.60 -9.94 23.86
C ASP A 202 17.85 -9.87 25.18
N PHE A 203 16.71 -10.54 25.28
CA PHE A 203 15.92 -10.63 26.52
C PHE A 203 16.51 -11.63 27.52
N GLY A 204 17.51 -12.42 27.09
CA GLY A 204 18.08 -13.46 27.91
C GLY A 204 17.14 -14.65 28.09
N SER A 205 17.20 -15.29 29.26
CA SER A 205 16.36 -16.43 29.62
C SER A 205 15.39 -16.04 30.73
N PHE A 206 14.09 -16.31 30.53
CA PHE A 206 13.02 -15.93 31.47
C PHE A 206 11.89 -16.96 31.47
N PRO A 207 11.07 -17.02 32.56
CA PRO A 207 9.87 -17.85 32.60
C PRO A 207 8.87 -17.45 31.52
N LYS A 208 8.28 -18.41 30.81
CA LYS A 208 7.37 -18.13 29.68
C LYS A 208 6.11 -17.34 30.08
N GLU A 209 5.71 -17.42 31.34
CA GLU A 209 4.59 -16.71 31.93
C GLU A 209 4.89 -15.21 32.15
N GLU A 210 6.16 -14.81 32.08
CA GLU A 210 6.59 -13.45 32.30
C GLU A 210 6.65 -12.67 30.99
N LYS A 211 5.87 -11.61 30.95
CA LYS A 211 5.92 -10.62 29.88
C LYS A 211 7.26 -9.87 29.94
N GLN A 212 7.96 -9.78 28.83
CA GLN A 212 9.21 -9.05 28.71
C GLN A 212 8.99 -7.72 28.00
N GLU A 213 9.57 -6.65 28.55
CA GLU A 213 9.49 -5.31 27.96
C GLU A 213 10.89 -4.68 27.91
N ARG A 214 11.28 -4.17 26.74
CA ARG A 214 12.51 -3.39 26.55
C ARG A 214 12.31 -2.40 25.39
N SER A 215 13.18 -1.39 25.33
CA SER A 215 13.06 -0.33 24.33
C SER A 215 14.32 -0.18 23.48
N PHE A 216 14.13 0.06 22.21
CA PHE A 216 15.15 0.64 21.33
C PHE A 216 15.02 2.16 21.37
N VAL A 217 16.14 2.87 21.36
CA VAL A 217 16.19 4.32 21.28
C VAL A 217 16.75 4.69 19.91
N LEU A 218 15.92 5.35 19.09
CA LEU A 218 16.28 5.88 17.79
C LEU A 218 16.62 7.37 17.95
N THR A 219 17.77 7.80 17.46
CA THR A 219 18.16 9.21 17.47
C THR A 219 18.06 9.76 16.05
N ASN A 220 17.34 10.85 15.87
CA ASN A 220 17.27 11.56 14.59
C ASN A 220 18.56 12.33 14.36
N THR A 221 19.47 11.81 13.54
CA THR A 221 20.76 12.44 13.20
C THR A 221 20.69 13.28 11.94
N GLY A 222 19.54 13.24 11.22
CA GLY A 222 19.34 14.04 10.02
C GLY A 222 18.89 15.47 10.30
N LYS A 223 18.70 16.23 9.22
CA LYS A 223 18.28 17.64 9.27
C LYS A 223 16.76 17.82 9.24
N GLY A 224 16.01 16.79 8.85
CA GLY A 224 14.56 16.79 8.79
C GLY A 224 13.92 16.25 10.07
N LEU A 225 12.60 16.39 10.19
CA LEU A 225 11.84 15.71 11.23
C LEU A 225 11.85 14.19 10.95
N LEU A 226 12.08 13.36 11.96
CA LEU A 226 11.87 11.92 11.88
C LEU A 226 10.38 11.62 12.05
N VAL A 227 9.80 10.98 11.07
CA VAL A 227 8.39 10.54 11.08
C VAL A 227 8.34 9.04 10.90
N ILE A 228 7.82 8.33 11.89
CA ILE A 228 7.56 6.90 11.76
C ILE A 228 6.28 6.70 10.94
N GLN A 229 6.39 5.98 9.85
CA GLN A 229 5.28 5.65 8.96
C GLN A 229 4.54 4.39 9.44
N ASP A 230 5.32 3.35 9.81
CA ASP A 230 4.78 2.10 10.34
C ASP A 230 5.86 1.32 11.11
N ILE A 231 5.44 0.44 12.00
CA ILE A 231 6.31 -0.57 12.62
C ILE A 231 5.63 -1.94 12.53
N VAL A 232 6.29 -2.87 11.89
CA VAL A 232 5.78 -4.23 11.63
C VAL A 232 6.61 -5.26 12.39
N THR A 233 5.94 -6.19 13.06
CA THR A 233 6.57 -7.31 13.75
C THR A 233 6.40 -8.62 12.99
N SER A 234 7.37 -9.52 13.08
CA SER A 234 7.33 -10.82 12.38
C SER A 234 6.37 -11.85 13.00
N CYS A 235 5.78 -11.57 14.18
CA CYS A 235 4.78 -12.44 14.83
C CYS A 235 3.84 -11.63 15.73
N GLY A 236 2.65 -12.17 16.00
CA GLY A 236 1.69 -11.62 16.96
C GLY A 236 2.15 -11.66 18.43
N CYS A 237 3.18 -12.48 18.74
CA CYS A 237 3.81 -12.59 20.05
C CYS A 237 4.69 -11.38 20.43
N THR A 238 4.91 -10.45 19.48
CA THR A 238 5.69 -9.24 19.68
C THR A 238 4.81 -8.04 19.38
N LYS A 239 4.60 -7.19 20.38
CA LYS A 239 3.87 -5.91 20.27
C LYS A 239 4.85 -4.75 20.36
N VAL A 240 4.51 -3.62 19.78
CA VAL A 240 5.34 -2.41 19.78
C VAL A 240 4.50 -1.19 20.16
N GLU A 241 5.04 -0.37 21.05
CA GLU A 241 4.49 0.92 21.44
C GLU A 241 5.51 2.03 21.17
N TYR A 242 5.08 3.14 20.57
CA TYR A 242 5.91 4.30 20.28
C TYR A 242 5.07 5.56 20.12
N SER A 243 5.69 6.74 20.27
CA SER A 243 5.05 8.02 19.97
C SER A 243 4.92 8.21 18.46
N LYS A 244 3.74 8.64 18.01
CA LYS A 244 3.49 9.02 16.60
C LYS A 244 3.89 10.48 16.30
N GLU A 245 4.36 11.22 17.29
CA GLU A 245 4.78 12.60 17.10
C GLU A 245 6.10 12.68 16.33
N PRO A 246 6.24 13.63 15.39
CA PRO A 246 7.49 13.85 14.67
C PRO A 246 8.64 14.25 15.61
N VAL A 247 9.79 13.61 15.45
CA VAL A 247 10.98 13.87 16.28
C VAL A 247 11.91 14.86 15.58
N ARG A 248 12.24 15.95 16.25
CA ARG A 248 13.14 17.00 15.74
C ARG A 248 14.57 16.46 15.54
N PRO A 249 15.40 17.13 14.71
CA PRO A 249 16.83 16.85 14.64
C PRO A 249 17.48 16.81 16.03
N ASN A 250 18.33 15.80 16.25
CA ASN A 250 18.96 15.46 17.53
C ASN A 250 18.00 15.01 18.65
N GLY A 251 16.70 14.89 18.36
CA GLY A 251 15.74 14.28 19.28
C GLY A 251 15.77 12.75 19.22
N THR A 252 15.16 12.12 20.21
CA THR A 252 15.09 10.66 20.34
C THR A 252 13.65 10.15 20.29
N LEU A 253 13.48 8.95 19.77
CA LEU A 253 12.25 8.19 19.80
C LEU A 253 12.51 6.86 20.51
N GLU A 254 11.72 6.58 21.51
CA GLU A 254 11.69 5.29 22.16
C GLU A 254 10.69 4.36 21.45
N VAL A 255 11.16 3.17 21.05
CA VAL A 255 10.35 2.09 20.48
C VAL A 255 10.34 0.95 21.50
N LYS A 256 9.29 0.89 22.29
CA LYS A 256 9.09 -0.12 23.32
C LYS A 256 8.62 -1.42 22.68
N VAL A 257 9.35 -2.49 22.89
CA VAL A 257 9.03 -3.84 22.42
C VAL A 257 8.56 -4.69 23.59
N ILE A 258 7.42 -5.32 23.38
CA ILE A 258 6.75 -6.18 24.35
C ILE A 258 6.68 -7.58 23.76
N TYR A 259 7.26 -8.56 24.43
CA TYR A 259 7.24 -9.96 24.04
C TYR A 259 6.47 -10.80 25.05
N GLU A 260 5.51 -11.57 24.57
CA GLU A 260 4.71 -12.52 25.34
C GLU A 260 4.87 -13.91 24.72
N ALA A 261 5.52 -14.85 25.44
CA ALA A 261 5.74 -16.19 24.93
C ALA A 261 4.47 -17.03 25.02
N GLU A 262 4.08 -17.68 23.92
CA GLU A 262 2.95 -18.64 23.91
C GLU A 262 3.37 -20.02 24.49
N LYS A 263 4.63 -20.36 24.34
CA LYS A 263 5.22 -21.64 24.81
C LYS A 263 6.68 -21.46 25.17
N ALA A 264 7.26 -22.44 25.85
CA ALA A 264 8.70 -22.49 26.05
C ALA A 264 9.41 -22.65 24.70
N GLU A 265 10.20 -21.63 24.30
CA GLU A 265 10.92 -21.63 23.03
C GLU A 265 12.13 -20.71 23.06
N HIS A 266 13.10 -21.00 22.19
CA HIS A 266 14.11 -20.03 21.79
C HIS A 266 13.54 -19.20 20.64
N PHE A 267 13.57 -17.87 20.74
CA PHE A 267 12.99 -17.00 19.73
C PHE A 267 14.00 -16.02 19.15
N ASN A 268 13.76 -15.67 17.88
CA ASN A 268 14.45 -14.62 17.16
C ASN A 268 13.41 -13.95 16.23
N LYS A 269 12.98 -12.75 16.59
CA LYS A 269 11.90 -12.03 15.93
C LYS A 269 12.43 -10.71 15.36
N THR A 270 11.83 -10.26 14.26
CA THR A 270 12.20 -9.01 13.62
C THR A 270 11.13 -7.95 13.86
N VAL A 271 11.56 -6.73 14.19
CA VAL A 271 10.77 -5.51 14.23
C VAL A 271 11.28 -4.62 13.11
N THR A 272 10.43 -4.31 12.13
CA THR A 272 10.79 -3.48 10.98
C THR A 272 10.18 -2.11 11.15
N VAL A 273 11.01 -1.07 11.19
CA VAL A 273 10.60 0.33 11.37
C VAL A 273 10.68 1.04 10.03
N TYR A 274 9.55 1.53 9.55
CA TYR A 274 9.42 2.36 8.34
C TYR A 274 9.36 3.83 8.75
N TYR A 275 10.26 4.65 8.19
CA TYR A 275 10.34 6.09 8.46
C TYR A 275 10.80 6.85 7.21
N ASN A 276 10.75 8.18 7.22
CA ASN A 276 11.14 9.03 6.10
C ASN A 276 12.66 9.07 5.89
N THR A 277 13.21 8.03 5.26
CA THR A 277 14.64 7.87 4.92
C THR A 277 14.84 7.59 3.43
N LYS A 278 16.07 7.81 2.94
CA LYS A 278 16.49 7.36 1.60
C LYS A 278 16.82 5.87 1.58
N ASP A 279 17.33 5.37 2.70
CA ASP A 279 17.71 3.98 2.87
C ASP A 279 16.54 3.19 3.46
N TYR A 280 16.49 1.90 3.16
CA TYR A 280 15.36 1.03 3.48
C TYR A 280 15.19 0.74 4.96
N PRO A 281 14.00 0.19 5.33
CA PRO A 281 13.53 0.23 6.70
C PRO A 281 14.55 -0.33 7.67
N LEU A 282 14.64 0.32 8.82
CA LEU A 282 15.48 -0.15 9.91
C LEU A 282 14.94 -1.49 10.43
N ARG A 283 15.77 -2.51 10.39
CA ARG A 283 15.44 -3.84 10.92
C ARG A 283 16.07 -4.02 12.30
N LEU A 284 15.23 -4.24 13.28
CA LEU A 284 15.61 -4.54 14.65
C LEU A 284 15.34 -6.01 14.95
N THR A 285 16.20 -6.64 15.71
CA THR A 285 16.07 -8.04 16.10
C THR A 285 15.87 -8.13 17.60
N VAL A 286 14.86 -8.91 18.01
CA VAL A 286 14.65 -9.28 19.41
C VAL A 286 14.78 -10.78 19.54
N LYS A 287 15.58 -11.23 20.51
CA LYS A 287 15.85 -12.65 20.74
C LYS A 287 15.87 -13.00 22.22
N GLY A 288 15.74 -14.25 22.54
CA GLY A 288 15.76 -14.74 23.92
C GLY A 288 15.31 -16.19 24.03
N THR A 289 15.16 -16.67 25.28
CA THR A 289 14.68 -18.02 25.59
C THR A 289 13.62 -17.96 26.67
N ALA A 290 12.37 -18.24 26.30
CA ALA A 290 11.30 -18.52 27.26
C ALA A 290 11.39 -19.97 27.74
N ARG A 291 11.31 -20.19 29.04
CA ARG A 291 11.43 -21.51 29.68
C ARG A 291 10.15 -21.92 30.40
#